data_534ad70d5f8e29e09500455c93b160be
#
_entry.id   534ad70d5f8e29e09500455c93b160be
#
_cell.length_a   1.000
_cell.length_b   1.000
_cell.length_c   1.000
_cell.angle_alpha   90.00
_cell.angle_beta   90.00
_cell.angle_gamma   90.00
#
_symmetry.space_group_name_H-M   'P 1'
#
loop_
_entity.id
_entity.type
_entity.pdbx_description
1 polymer ?
#
loop_
_entity_poly.entity_id
_entity_poly.type
_entity_poly.pdbx_seq_one_letter_code
_entity_poly.pdbx_strand_id
1 'polypeptide(L)'
;MTQLKALKAARSLHDVAQLLDLKPAWLSYLLYKAPASVKYEKFEIPKKYGGVRHIAAPTKGLKQLQNKLAEVLQNCIDEVNEAPGYSSEGKGKDRISHGFKRKRSILTNALQHRNRNYVFNV
;
A
#
# COMPACT_ATOMS: atom_id res chain seq x y z
N MET A 1 11.40 15.07 -12.65
CA MET A 1 9.98 15.10 -12.23
C MET A 1 9.80 14.17 -11.05
N THR A 2 9.22 14.64 -9.97
CA THR A 2 8.98 13.79 -8.79
C THR A 2 7.86 12.78 -9.06
N GLN A 3 7.88 11.66 -8.35
CA GLN A 3 6.83 10.64 -8.50
C GLN A 3 5.45 11.18 -8.12
N LEU A 4 5.38 12.08 -7.14
CA LEU A 4 4.13 12.73 -6.74
C LEU A 4 3.53 13.56 -7.88
N LYS A 5 4.36 14.34 -8.56
CA LYS A 5 3.91 15.14 -9.72
C LYS A 5 3.47 14.23 -10.86
N ALA A 6 4.20 13.17 -11.14
CA ALA A 6 3.85 12.20 -12.16
C ALA A 6 2.52 11.51 -11.83
N LEU A 7 2.31 11.13 -10.57
CA LEU A 7 1.07 10.50 -10.13
C LEU A 7 -0.13 11.45 -10.28
N LYS A 8 0.03 12.71 -9.90
CA LYS A 8 -1.04 13.73 -10.04
C LYS A 8 -1.35 14.05 -11.50
N ALA A 9 -0.37 13.96 -12.37
CA ALA A 9 -0.52 14.22 -13.80
C ALA A 9 -1.06 13.02 -14.58
N ALA A 10 -1.03 11.80 -14.01
CA ALA A 10 -1.49 10.60 -14.67
C ALA A 10 -3.00 10.66 -14.92
N ARG A 11 -3.41 10.43 -16.16
CA ARG A 11 -4.81 10.49 -16.59
C ARG A 11 -5.28 9.25 -17.33
N SER A 12 -4.37 8.35 -17.65
CA SER A 12 -4.68 7.14 -18.39
C SER A 12 -3.92 5.94 -17.80
N LEU A 13 -4.36 4.74 -18.19
CA LEU A 13 -3.68 3.52 -17.83
C LEU A 13 -2.23 3.52 -18.33
N HIS A 14 -1.99 4.10 -19.51
CA HIS A 14 -0.65 4.21 -20.09
C HIS A 14 0.28 5.04 -19.19
N ASP A 15 -0.22 6.16 -18.66
CA ASP A 15 0.55 7.03 -17.76
C ASP A 15 0.90 6.30 -16.47
N VAL A 16 -0.04 5.56 -15.91
CA VAL A 16 0.18 4.75 -14.71
C VAL A 16 1.21 3.64 -14.98
N ALA A 17 1.11 2.98 -16.12
CA ALA A 17 2.07 1.94 -16.51
C ALA A 17 3.49 2.50 -16.62
N GLN A 18 3.67 3.68 -17.17
CA GLN A 18 4.96 4.36 -17.22
C GLN A 18 5.49 4.68 -15.81
N LEU A 19 4.63 5.18 -14.95
CA LEU A 19 4.97 5.49 -13.57
C LEU A 19 5.45 4.26 -12.80
N LEU A 20 4.82 3.11 -13.05
CA LEU A 20 5.16 1.84 -12.41
C LEU A 20 6.27 1.07 -13.14
N ASP A 21 6.79 1.61 -14.24
CA ASP A 21 7.79 0.95 -15.09
C ASP A 21 7.31 -0.41 -15.59
N LEU A 22 6.08 -0.44 -16.09
CA LEU A 22 5.43 -1.63 -16.61
C LEU A 22 4.96 -1.42 -18.05
N LYS A 23 4.83 -2.52 -18.78
CA LYS A 23 4.26 -2.47 -20.14
C LYS A 23 2.75 -2.21 -20.05
N PRO A 24 2.21 -1.21 -20.75
CA PRO A 24 0.78 -0.92 -20.71
C PRO A 24 -0.11 -2.11 -21.09
N ALA A 25 0.30 -2.90 -22.07
CA ALA A 25 -0.44 -4.09 -22.48
C ALA A 25 -0.54 -5.13 -21.38
N TRP A 26 0.54 -5.35 -20.64
CA TRP A 26 0.57 -6.30 -19.52
C TRP A 26 -0.29 -5.81 -18.36
N LEU A 27 -0.21 -4.52 -18.04
CA LEU A 27 -1.04 -3.92 -16.99
C LEU A 27 -2.53 -4.02 -17.35
N SER A 28 -2.89 -3.71 -18.58
CA SER A 28 -4.26 -3.83 -19.06
C SER A 28 -4.79 -5.26 -18.99
N TYR A 29 -3.97 -6.23 -19.42
CA TYR A 29 -4.31 -7.65 -19.30
C TYR A 29 -4.57 -8.04 -17.85
N LEU A 30 -3.65 -7.69 -16.96
CA LEU A 30 -3.73 -8.08 -15.55
C LEU A 30 -4.95 -7.48 -14.85
N LEU A 31 -5.31 -6.23 -15.18
CA LEU A 31 -6.43 -5.54 -14.54
C LEU A 31 -7.80 -5.96 -15.10
N TYR A 32 -7.90 -6.20 -16.40
CA TYR A 32 -9.20 -6.35 -17.05
C TYR A 32 -9.46 -7.74 -17.65
N LYS A 33 -8.45 -8.45 -18.05
CA LYS A 33 -8.60 -9.72 -18.79
C LYS A 33 -8.20 -10.95 -18.00
N ALA A 34 -7.24 -10.84 -17.09
CA ALA A 34 -6.74 -11.98 -16.37
C ALA A 34 -7.82 -12.55 -15.43
N PRO A 35 -8.09 -13.87 -15.49
CA PRO A 35 -9.03 -14.49 -14.55
C PRO A 35 -8.46 -14.54 -13.13
N ALA A 36 -9.33 -14.70 -12.14
CA ALA A 36 -8.93 -14.75 -10.73
C ALA A 36 -7.93 -15.86 -10.45
N SER A 37 -8.00 -16.99 -11.17
CA SER A 37 -7.05 -18.11 -11.02
C SER A 37 -5.63 -17.76 -11.44
N VAL A 38 -5.47 -16.76 -12.32
CA VAL A 38 -4.16 -16.26 -12.75
C VAL A 38 -3.63 -15.19 -11.79
N LYS A 39 -4.53 -14.44 -11.14
CA LYS A 39 -4.18 -13.36 -10.23
C LYS A 39 -3.85 -13.85 -8.82
N TYR A 40 -4.57 -14.87 -8.33
CA TYR A 40 -4.47 -15.32 -6.95
C TYR A 40 -4.31 -16.84 -6.87
N GLU A 41 -3.49 -17.26 -5.92
CA GLU A 41 -3.42 -18.65 -5.48
C GLU A 41 -4.23 -18.80 -4.21
N LYS A 42 -5.15 -19.76 -4.20
CA LYS A 42 -5.98 -20.03 -3.03
C LYS A 42 -5.44 -21.22 -2.27
N PHE A 43 -5.33 -21.08 -0.95
CA PHE A 43 -4.94 -22.17 -0.06
C PHE A 43 -5.61 -22.01 1.28
N GLU A 44 -5.51 -23.04 2.12
CA GLU A 44 -6.13 -23.06 3.44
C GLU A 44 -5.07 -23.19 4.52
N ILE A 45 -5.27 -22.48 5.61
CA ILE A 45 -4.42 -22.58 6.81
C ILE A 45 -5.31 -23.01 7.97
N PRO A 46 -4.92 -24.05 8.75
CA PRO A 46 -5.68 -24.46 9.91
C PRO A 46 -5.64 -23.39 11.00
N LYS A 47 -6.78 -23.17 11.63
CA LYS A 47 -6.88 -22.26 12.78
C LYS A 47 -6.46 -23.00 14.05
N LYS A 48 -5.97 -22.23 15.04
CA LYS A 48 -5.49 -22.76 16.31
C LYS A 48 -6.56 -23.54 17.08
N TYR A 49 -7.81 -23.13 17.01
CA TYR A 49 -8.91 -23.69 17.79
C TYR A 49 -9.97 -24.38 16.92
N GLY A 50 -9.59 -24.86 15.76
CA GLY A 50 -10.49 -25.57 14.86
C GLY A 50 -10.93 -24.72 13.65
N GLY A 51 -11.33 -25.42 12.58
CA GLY A 51 -11.67 -24.79 11.32
C GLY A 51 -10.45 -24.41 10.49
N VAL A 52 -10.73 -23.87 9.33
CA VAL A 52 -9.68 -23.45 8.38
C VAL A 52 -9.89 -21.98 7.97
N ARG A 53 -8.78 -21.34 7.66
CA ARG A 53 -8.80 -19.99 7.11
C ARG A 53 -8.50 -20.10 5.61
N HIS A 54 -9.39 -19.58 4.78
CA HIS A 54 -9.18 -19.51 3.34
C HIS A 54 -8.34 -18.29 3.00
N ILE A 55 -7.23 -18.51 2.31
CA ILE A 55 -6.29 -17.46 1.93
C ILE A 55 -6.25 -17.36 0.40
N ALA A 56 -6.35 -16.14 -0.11
CA ALA A 56 -6.10 -15.82 -1.51
C ALA A 56 -4.83 -14.97 -1.58
N ALA A 57 -3.72 -15.57 -2.02
CA ALA A 57 -2.45 -14.88 -2.14
C ALA A 57 -2.24 -14.44 -3.59
N PRO A 58 -1.72 -13.22 -3.84
CA PRO A 58 -1.44 -12.78 -5.20
C PRO A 58 -0.36 -13.64 -5.83
N THR A 59 -0.53 -13.96 -7.11
CA THR A 59 0.50 -14.63 -7.90
C THR A 59 1.71 -13.69 -8.10
N LYS A 60 2.82 -14.24 -8.56
CA LYS A 60 4.07 -13.49 -8.75
C LYS A 60 3.87 -12.21 -9.58
N GLY A 61 3.09 -12.27 -10.67
CA GLY A 61 2.83 -11.09 -11.52
C GLY A 61 2.06 -10.01 -10.78
N LEU A 62 0.97 -10.35 -10.13
CA LEU A 62 0.16 -9.41 -9.36
C LEU A 62 0.94 -8.88 -8.15
N LYS A 63 1.68 -9.74 -7.47
CA LYS A 63 2.51 -9.35 -6.32
C LYS A 63 3.56 -8.32 -6.74
N GLN A 64 4.19 -8.50 -7.88
CA GLN A 64 5.17 -7.55 -8.41
C GLN A 64 4.52 -6.18 -8.70
N LEU A 65 3.34 -6.17 -9.29
CA LEU A 65 2.57 -4.95 -9.52
C LEU A 65 2.25 -4.25 -8.20
N GLN A 66 1.76 -5.00 -7.22
CA GLN A 66 1.42 -4.46 -5.90
C GLN A 66 2.63 -3.87 -5.18
N ASN A 67 3.78 -4.53 -5.26
CA ASN A 67 5.03 -4.04 -4.66
C ASN A 67 5.48 -2.73 -5.31
N LYS A 68 5.44 -2.64 -6.64
CA LYS A 68 5.79 -1.40 -7.34
C LYS A 68 4.84 -0.26 -6.99
N LEU A 69 3.55 -0.55 -6.95
CA LEU A 69 2.54 0.44 -6.56
C LEU A 69 2.76 0.92 -5.12
N ALA A 70 2.99 0.00 -4.20
CA ALA A 70 3.25 0.34 -2.80
C ALA A 70 4.49 1.23 -2.66
N GLU A 71 5.56 0.93 -3.39
CA GLU A 71 6.78 1.74 -3.39
C GLU A 71 6.51 3.17 -3.88
N VAL A 72 5.80 3.30 -5.00
CA VAL A 72 5.45 4.61 -5.55
C VAL A 72 4.60 5.41 -4.56
N LEU A 73 3.59 4.78 -3.97
CA LEU A 73 2.71 5.44 -2.99
C LEU A 73 3.48 5.86 -1.73
N GLN A 74 4.39 5.04 -1.23
CA GLN A 74 5.24 5.40 -0.09
C GLN A 74 6.14 6.60 -0.41
N ASN A 75 6.74 6.61 -1.59
CA ASN A 75 7.56 7.75 -2.03
C ASN A 75 6.72 9.03 -2.13
N CYS A 76 5.50 8.94 -2.63
CA CYS A 76 4.59 10.07 -2.71
C CYS A 76 4.20 10.59 -1.33
N ILE A 77 3.95 9.69 -0.37
CA ILE A 77 3.64 10.06 1.02
C ILE A 77 4.84 10.78 1.64
N ASP A 78 6.05 10.27 1.44
CA ASP A 78 7.25 10.89 1.94
C ASP A 78 7.45 12.31 1.37
N GLU A 79 7.21 12.50 0.07
CA GLU A 79 7.25 13.82 -0.56
C GLU A 79 6.23 14.79 0.03
N VAL A 80 5.02 14.33 0.31
CA VAL A 80 3.97 15.16 0.94
C VAL A 80 4.40 15.56 2.34
N ASN A 81 4.96 14.65 3.10
CA ASN A 81 5.39 14.91 4.48
C ASN A 81 6.59 15.86 4.57
N GLU A 82 7.42 15.89 3.53
CA GLU A 82 8.59 16.77 3.44
C GLU A 82 8.28 18.13 2.80
N ALA A 83 7.06 18.31 2.28
CA ALA A 83 6.68 19.55 1.59
C ALA A 83 6.67 20.76 2.54
N PRO A 84 7.06 21.96 2.05
CA PRO A 84 6.97 23.19 2.84
C PRO A 84 5.53 23.45 3.32
N GLY A 85 5.37 23.80 4.59
CA GLY A 85 4.06 24.00 5.19
C GLY A 85 3.53 22.80 5.97
N TYR A 86 4.15 21.63 5.80
CA TYR A 86 3.89 20.49 6.66
C TYR A 86 4.70 20.66 7.95
N SER A 87 4.03 20.69 9.07
CA SER A 87 4.67 20.98 10.36
C SER A 87 5.80 19.99 10.69
N SER A 88 6.99 20.53 10.94
CA SER A 88 8.15 19.75 11.38
C SER A 88 7.97 19.13 12.77
N GLU A 89 7.00 19.59 13.53
CA GLU A 89 6.73 19.12 14.89
C GLU A 89 5.89 17.83 14.97
N GLY A 90 5.77 17.12 13.87
CA GLY A 90 5.03 15.86 13.85
C GLY A 90 3.52 15.99 13.92
N LYS A 91 2.99 17.18 13.94
CA LYS A 91 1.56 17.43 14.08
C LYS A 91 0.72 17.10 12.85
N GLY A 92 1.31 16.67 11.78
CA GLY A 92 0.60 16.29 10.56
C GLY A 92 1.09 14.98 9.95
N LYS A 93 2.21 14.46 10.43
CA LYS A 93 2.83 13.26 9.86
C LYS A 93 2.17 11.99 10.41
N ASP A 94 1.44 11.30 9.55
CA ASP A 94 1.02 9.91 9.77
C ASP A 94 0.52 9.59 11.19
N ARG A 95 -0.33 10.46 11.72
CA ARG A 95 -0.80 10.33 13.10
C ARG A 95 -1.79 9.18 13.28
N ILE A 96 -2.53 8.84 12.24
CA ILE A 96 -3.70 7.99 12.36
C ILE A 96 -3.38 6.56 11.99
N SER A 97 -2.69 6.33 10.86
CA SER A 97 -2.43 4.99 10.36
C SER A 97 -0.94 4.72 10.26
N HIS A 98 -0.47 3.65 10.91
CA HIS A 98 0.91 3.18 10.85
C HIS A 98 1.06 1.89 10.07
N GLY A 99 -0.02 1.21 9.74
CA GLY A 99 0.00 -0.02 8.97
C GLY A 99 0.52 0.20 7.54
N PHE A 100 1.37 -0.72 7.07
CA PHE A 100 1.93 -0.74 5.73
C PHE A 100 2.79 0.46 5.35
N LYS A 101 3.22 1.28 6.32
CA LYS A 101 4.05 2.45 6.08
C LYS A 101 5.50 2.19 6.46
N ARG A 102 6.44 2.82 5.70
CA ARG A 102 7.86 2.77 6.00
C ARG A 102 8.15 3.42 7.34
N LYS A 103 9.13 2.87 8.08
CA LYS A 103 9.60 3.40 9.37
C LYS A 103 8.50 3.47 10.42
N ARG A 104 7.43 2.69 10.24
CA ARG A 104 6.33 2.56 11.18
C ARG A 104 6.22 1.12 11.65
N SER A 105 5.82 0.93 12.89
CA SER A 105 5.72 -0.39 13.50
C SER A 105 4.59 -0.41 14.52
N ILE A 106 4.37 -1.56 15.13
CA ILE A 106 3.45 -1.69 16.24
C ILE A 106 3.84 -0.73 17.38
N LEU A 107 5.14 -0.57 17.62
CA LEU A 107 5.64 0.35 18.65
C LEU A 107 5.32 1.81 18.33
N THR A 108 5.52 2.24 17.10
CA THR A 108 5.19 3.63 16.71
C THR A 108 3.70 3.91 16.83
N ASN A 109 2.85 2.92 16.49
CA ASN A 109 1.41 3.02 16.68
C ASN A 109 1.05 3.10 18.16
N ALA A 110 1.61 2.24 18.98
CA ALA A 110 1.36 2.22 20.43
C ALA A 110 1.72 3.53 21.11
N LEU A 111 2.81 4.19 20.66
CA LEU A 111 3.23 5.48 21.21
C LEU A 111 2.19 6.59 20.99
N GLN A 112 1.33 6.48 19.98
CA GLN A 112 0.25 7.42 19.75
C GLN A 112 -0.85 7.33 20.80
N HIS A 113 -0.94 6.19 21.50
CA HIS A 113 -1.98 5.91 22.49
C HIS A 113 -1.52 6.10 23.93
N ARG A 114 -0.24 6.36 24.15
CA ARG A 114 0.27 6.52 25.54
C ARG A 114 -0.35 7.75 26.22
N ASN A 115 -0.53 7.68 27.52
CA ASN A 115 -1.11 8.74 28.33
C ASN A 115 -2.54 9.13 27.91
N ARG A 116 -3.28 8.19 27.33
CA ARG A 116 -4.69 8.36 27.00
C ARG A 116 -5.55 7.61 28.00
N ASN A 117 -6.67 8.23 28.41
CA ASN A 117 -7.59 7.61 29.34
C ASN A 117 -8.35 6.44 28.72
N TYR A 118 -8.64 6.51 27.42
CA TYR A 118 -9.39 5.49 26.68
C TYR A 118 -8.73 5.18 25.36
N VAL A 119 -8.70 3.89 25.04
CA VAL A 119 -8.24 3.39 23.73
C VAL A 119 -9.26 2.39 23.22
N PHE A 120 -9.78 2.61 22.01
CA PHE A 120 -10.72 1.70 21.37
C PHE A 120 -10.00 0.82 20.35
N ASN A 121 -10.23 -0.48 20.43
CA ASN A 121 -9.72 -1.46 19.50
C ASN A 121 -10.80 -1.77 18.45
N VAL A 122 -10.44 -1.59 17.20
CA VAL A 122 -11.38 -1.77 16.09
C VAL A 122 -11.07 -3.03 15.30
#